data_dd0aa132cb035e1b837887f6ce9ed3df
#
_entry.id   dd0aa132cb035e1b837887f6ce9ed3df
#
_cell.length_a   1.000
_cell.length_b   1.000
_cell.length_c   1.000
_cell.angle_alpha   90.00
_cell.angle_beta   90.00
_cell.angle_gamma   90.00
#
_symmetry.space_group_name_H-M   'P 1'
#
loop_
_entity.id
_entity.type
_entity.pdbx_description
1 polymer ?
#
loop_
_entity_poly.entity_id
_entity_poly.type
_entity_poly.pdbx_seq_one_letter_code
_entity_poly.pdbx_strand_id
1 'polypeptide(L)'
;MAETTVAEVMAELAALEDPRARIVNEKHGDDLGVKLSKLRALAKRLKTQQELACQLWATDDTAARLLAILICRPKAFERDELDVMLREARTPKVHDWLVNYVVKKNPHSEELRLAWLADPDPVVASAGWALTTERVAKQPEGLDLEGLLDIIETGMKDAPDRLRWAMNHSLAQIGIEHSGHRGRAMDIGERLEVLKDYPTPPGCTSPFAPVWIAEMVRRKDGTQEIFLVANAQTSP
;
A
#
# COMPACT_ATOMS: atom_id res chain seq x y z
N MET A 1 -30.10 1.31 20.74
CA MET A 1 -29.22 0.13 20.72
C MET A 1 -28.05 0.47 21.63
N ALA A 2 -27.61 -0.47 22.49
CA ALA A 2 -26.44 -0.23 23.32
C ALA A 2 -25.23 0.04 22.43
N GLU A 3 -24.42 1.01 22.79
CA GLU A 3 -23.19 1.36 22.10
C GLU A 3 -22.15 0.25 22.33
N THR A 4 -21.54 -0.26 21.28
CA THR A 4 -20.54 -1.30 21.38
C THR A 4 -19.27 -0.73 22.02
N THR A 5 -18.81 -1.34 23.09
CA THR A 5 -17.63 -0.88 23.84
C THR A 5 -16.33 -1.49 23.33
N VAL A 6 -15.21 -0.84 23.61
CA VAL A 6 -13.86 -1.38 23.32
C VAL A 6 -13.66 -2.74 23.98
N ALA A 7 -14.09 -2.89 25.25
CA ALA A 7 -13.92 -4.14 26.00
C ALA A 7 -14.65 -5.32 25.34
N GLU A 8 -15.87 -5.10 24.85
CA GLU A 8 -16.63 -6.12 24.10
C GLU A 8 -15.93 -6.52 22.82
N VAL A 9 -15.42 -5.53 22.05
CA VAL A 9 -14.70 -5.79 20.80
C VAL A 9 -13.39 -6.53 21.07
N MET A 10 -12.62 -6.14 22.06
CA MET A 10 -11.37 -6.81 22.43
C MET A 10 -11.61 -8.26 22.87
N ALA A 11 -12.67 -8.51 23.65
CA ALA A 11 -13.07 -9.88 24.04
C ALA A 11 -13.45 -10.72 22.80
N GLU A 12 -14.16 -10.15 21.84
CA GLU A 12 -14.51 -10.83 20.58
C GLU A 12 -13.26 -11.11 19.72
N LEU A 13 -12.34 -10.15 19.58
CA LEU A 13 -11.07 -10.34 18.87
C LEU A 13 -10.25 -11.47 19.48
N ALA A 14 -10.14 -11.51 20.82
CA ALA A 14 -9.46 -12.59 21.54
C ALA A 14 -10.11 -13.96 21.28
N ALA A 15 -11.44 -14.03 21.25
CA ALA A 15 -12.17 -15.27 20.91
C ALA A 15 -12.00 -15.71 19.45
N LEU A 16 -11.59 -14.81 18.56
CA LEU A 16 -11.34 -15.10 17.13
C LEU A 16 -9.87 -15.46 16.84
N GLU A 17 -8.99 -15.44 17.83
CA GLU A 17 -7.59 -15.81 17.65
C GLU A 17 -7.43 -17.26 17.19
N ASP A 18 -6.54 -17.44 16.21
CA ASP A 18 -6.11 -18.71 15.67
C ASP A 18 -4.58 -18.79 15.75
N PRO A 19 -4.03 -19.66 16.61
CA PRO A 19 -2.58 -19.78 16.75
C PRO A 19 -1.86 -20.13 15.44
N ARG A 20 -2.53 -20.87 14.53
CA ARG A 20 -1.95 -21.18 13.22
C ARG A 20 -1.85 -19.94 12.33
N ALA A 21 -2.85 -19.05 12.39
CA ALA A 21 -2.81 -17.79 11.66
C ALA A 21 -1.67 -16.89 12.19
N ARG A 22 -1.49 -16.84 13.51
CA ARG A 22 -0.39 -16.11 14.16
C ARG A 22 0.97 -16.59 13.68
N ILE A 23 1.25 -17.90 13.74
CA ILE A 23 2.52 -18.49 13.28
C ILE A 23 2.83 -18.15 11.81
N VAL A 24 1.81 -18.13 10.95
CA VAL A 24 1.99 -17.77 9.54
C VAL A 24 2.33 -16.29 9.38
N ASN A 25 1.65 -15.42 10.11
CA ASN A 25 1.86 -13.97 10.04
C ASN A 25 3.20 -13.54 10.63
N GLU A 26 3.65 -14.17 11.73
CA GLU A 26 4.95 -13.89 12.38
C GLU A 26 6.13 -14.08 11.42
N LYS A 27 6.06 -15.03 10.48
CA LYS A 27 7.07 -15.20 9.42
C LYS A 27 7.20 -14.00 8.50
N HIS A 28 6.19 -13.13 8.48
CA HIS A 28 6.14 -11.91 7.67
C HIS A 28 6.22 -10.63 8.53
N GLY A 29 6.62 -10.76 9.80
CA GLY A 29 6.79 -9.63 10.71
C GLY A 29 5.48 -9.08 11.30
N ASP A 30 4.36 -9.81 11.15
CA ASP A 30 3.06 -9.45 11.74
C ASP A 30 2.70 -10.40 12.89
N ASP A 31 2.16 -9.87 13.97
CA ASP A 31 1.71 -10.62 15.13
C ASP A 31 0.20 -10.91 15.14
N LEU A 32 -0.45 -10.73 13.98
CA LEU A 32 -1.89 -10.90 13.83
C LEU A 32 -2.32 -12.38 14.00
N GLY A 33 -3.10 -12.68 15.05
CA GLY A 33 -3.70 -13.99 15.30
C GLY A 33 -5.10 -14.15 14.66
N VAL A 34 -5.75 -13.08 14.26
CA VAL A 34 -7.13 -13.12 13.73
C VAL A 34 -7.11 -13.24 12.20
N LYS A 35 -7.91 -14.18 11.65
CA LYS A 35 -8.07 -14.30 10.19
C LYS A 35 -8.72 -13.05 9.60
N LEU A 36 -8.17 -12.52 8.52
CA LEU A 36 -8.67 -11.29 7.87
C LEU A 36 -10.14 -11.37 7.45
N SER A 37 -10.65 -12.56 7.08
CA SER A 37 -12.06 -12.76 6.77
C SER A 37 -12.97 -12.52 7.98
N LYS A 38 -12.54 -12.95 9.16
CA LYS A 38 -13.27 -12.74 10.42
C LYS A 38 -13.23 -11.27 10.83
N LEU A 39 -12.06 -10.64 10.71
CA LEU A 39 -11.90 -9.23 10.98
C LEU A 39 -12.82 -8.36 10.08
N ARG A 40 -12.86 -8.66 8.78
CA ARG A 40 -13.76 -7.96 7.83
C ARG A 40 -15.25 -8.23 8.12
N ALA A 41 -15.61 -9.43 8.55
CA ALA A 41 -16.98 -9.73 8.97
C ALA A 41 -17.39 -8.92 10.21
N LEU A 42 -16.49 -8.79 11.18
CA LEU A 42 -16.70 -7.96 12.37
C LEU A 42 -16.85 -6.47 11.98
N ALA A 43 -15.96 -5.94 11.14
CA ALA A 43 -16.05 -4.58 10.63
C ALA A 43 -17.37 -4.31 9.90
N LYS A 44 -17.84 -5.25 9.08
CA LYS A 44 -19.13 -5.13 8.37
C LYS A 44 -20.31 -5.05 9.34
N ARG A 45 -20.28 -5.77 10.46
CA ARG A 45 -21.32 -5.73 11.50
C ARG A 45 -21.29 -4.42 12.28
N LEU A 46 -20.10 -3.96 12.65
CA LEU A 46 -19.91 -2.71 13.41
C LEU A 46 -20.20 -1.48 12.55
N LYS A 47 -20.05 -1.56 11.25
CA LYS A 47 -20.15 -0.41 10.31
C LYS A 47 -19.13 0.68 10.67
N THR A 48 -19.40 1.91 10.25
CA THR A 48 -18.50 3.04 10.53
C THR A 48 -18.76 3.62 11.90
N GLN A 49 -17.74 3.63 12.78
CA GLN A 49 -17.77 4.16 14.14
C GLN A 49 -16.45 4.86 14.47
N GLN A 50 -16.38 6.18 14.27
CA GLN A 50 -15.12 6.92 14.41
C GLN A 50 -14.55 6.88 15.81
N GLU A 51 -15.37 7.13 16.84
CA GLU A 51 -14.92 7.16 18.22
C GLU A 51 -14.37 5.78 18.68
N LEU A 52 -15.12 4.72 18.39
CA LEU A 52 -14.67 3.36 18.65
C LEU A 52 -13.36 3.03 17.89
N ALA A 53 -13.21 3.50 16.65
CA ALA A 53 -11.98 3.32 15.88
C ALA A 53 -10.78 3.99 16.56
N CYS A 54 -10.92 5.22 17.05
CA CYS A 54 -9.85 5.92 17.77
C CYS A 54 -9.49 5.18 19.06
N GLN A 55 -10.46 4.70 19.80
CA GLN A 55 -10.25 3.94 21.03
C GLN A 55 -9.58 2.59 20.79
N LEU A 56 -9.97 1.87 19.73
CA LEU A 56 -9.34 0.61 19.32
C LEU A 56 -7.90 0.83 18.85
N TRP A 57 -7.62 1.93 18.13
CA TRP A 57 -6.26 2.29 17.74
C TRP A 57 -5.35 2.47 18.96
N ALA A 58 -5.86 3.12 20.01
CA ALA A 58 -5.13 3.39 21.24
C ALA A 58 -4.78 2.14 22.06
N THR A 59 -5.37 0.96 21.76
CA THR A 59 -5.06 -0.29 22.46
C THR A 59 -3.69 -0.87 22.12
N ASP A 60 -3.03 -0.42 21.07
CA ASP A 60 -1.77 -0.95 20.51
C ASP A 60 -1.84 -2.43 20.04
N ASP A 61 -3.03 -3.03 20.04
CA ASP A 61 -3.26 -4.38 19.54
C ASP A 61 -3.40 -4.40 18.01
N THR A 62 -2.68 -5.29 17.33
CA THR A 62 -2.67 -5.34 15.87
C THR A 62 -4.04 -5.63 15.26
N ALA A 63 -4.81 -6.56 15.82
CA ALA A 63 -6.15 -6.89 15.30
C ALA A 63 -7.12 -5.72 15.53
N ALA A 64 -7.03 -5.06 16.69
CA ALA A 64 -7.82 -3.87 17.01
C ALA A 64 -7.47 -2.70 16.10
N ARG A 65 -6.18 -2.43 15.83
CA ARG A 65 -5.73 -1.40 14.89
C ARG A 65 -6.21 -1.65 13.46
N LEU A 66 -6.13 -2.89 12.98
CA LEU A 66 -6.66 -3.25 11.67
C LEU A 66 -8.18 -3.10 11.61
N LEU A 67 -8.89 -3.43 12.68
CA LEU A 67 -10.33 -3.21 12.77
C LEU A 67 -10.66 -1.71 12.80
N ALA A 68 -9.92 -0.91 13.56
CA ALA A 68 -10.04 0.56 13.60
C ALA A 68 -9.95 1.17 12.21
N ILE A 69 -8.95 0.74 11.42
CA ILE A 69 -8.78 1.16 10.01
C ILE A 69 -10.02 0.85 9.17
N LEU A 70 -10.67 -0.27 9.40
CA LEU A 70 -11.84 -0.70 8.62
C LEU A 70 -13.13 0.04 8.98
N ILE A 71 -13.25 0.53 10.22
CA ILE A 71 -14.48 1.16 10.74
C ILE A 71 -14.36 2.67 10.92
N CYS A 72 -13.18 3.26 10.73
CA CYS A 72 -12.98 4.70 10.82
C CYS A 72 -13.60 5.46 9.62
N ARG A 73 -13.62 6.77 9.75
CA ARG A 73 -13.87 7.73 8.66
C ARG A 73 -12.53 8.30 8.22
N PRO A 74 -11.96 7.88 7.09
CA PRO A 74 -10.64 8.33 6.65
C PRO A 74 -10.47 9.85 6.62
N LYS A 75 -11.52 10.59 6.24
CA LYS A 75 -11.50 12.05 6.12
C LYS A 75 -11.66 12.79 7.46
N ALA A 76 -11.86 12.09 8.56
CA ALA A 76 -12.04 12.70 9.87
C ALA A 76 -10.73 12.87 10.64
N PHE A 77 -9.63 12.38 10.11
CA PHE A 77 -8.32 12.53 10.74
C PHE A 77 -7.61 13.77 10.20
N GLU A 78 -6.98 14.50 11.10
CA GLU A 78 -6.09 15.60 10.78
C GLU A 78 -4.71 15.08 10.32
N ARG A 79 -3.96 15.94 9.63
CA ARG A 79 -2.63 15.61 9.11
C ARG A 79 -1.70 15.04 10.17
N ASP A 80 -1.61 15.72 11.32
CA ASP A 80 -0.68 15.35 12.39
C ASP A 80 -1.10 14.05 13.11
N GLU A 81 -2.40 13.80 13.21
CA GLU A 81 -2.91 12.51 13.71
C GLU A 81 -2.46 11.34 12.83
N LEU A 82 -2.54 11.49 11.51
CA LEU A 82 -2.11 10.46 10.57
C LEU A 82 -0.59 10.24 10.59
N ASP A 83 0.21 11.29 10.80
CA ASP A 83 1.65 11.15 10.96
C ASP A 83 2.01 10.37 12.22
N VAL A 84 1.36 10.69 13.35
CA VAL A 84 1.52 9.93 14.60
C VAL A 84 1.08 8.48 14.42
N MET A 85 -0.10 8.24 13.84
CA MET A 85 -0.60 6.89 13.58
C MET A 85 0.37 6.06 12.71
N LEU A 86 0.98 6.67 11.70
CA LEU A 86 1.95 5.97 10.86
C LEU A 86 3.18 5.54 11.66
N ARG A 87 3.71 6.43 12.51
CA ARG A 87 4.89 6.14 13.34
C ARG A 87 4.60 5.11 14.44
N GLU A 88 3.35 5.00 14.88
CA GLU A 88 2.88 3.97 15.82
C GLU A 88 2.60 2.62 15.14
N ALA A 89 2.46 2.56 13.82
CA ALA A 89 2.15 1.36 13.08
C ALA A 89 3.35 0.40 13.04
N ARG A 90 3.51 -0.43 14.07
CA ARG A 90 4.69 -1.27 14.28
C ARG A 90 4.77 -2.48 13.37
N THR A 91 3.63 -3.01 12.93
CA THR A 91 3.60 -4.18 12.06
C THR A 91 3.41 -3.78 10.59
N PRO A 92 4.00 -4.53 9.64
CA PRO A 92 3.87 -4.24 8.21
C PRO A 92 2.42 -4.10 7.76
N LYS A 93 1.55 -4.97 8.24
CA LYS A 93 0.14 -5.00 7.83
C LYS A 93 -0.64 -3.78 8.32
N VAL A 94 -0.44 -3.34 9.57
CA VAL A 94 -1.07 -2.12 10.09
C VAL A 94 -0.61 -0.90 9.30
N HIS A 95 0.69 -0.79 9.06
CA HIS A 95 1.27 0.29 8.27
C HIS A 95 0.66 0.33 6.85
N ASP A 96 0.68 -0.79 6.14
CA ASP A 96 0.18 -0.85 4.77
C ASP A 96 -1.32 -0.58 4.68
N TRP A 97 -2.10 -1.06 5.64
CA TRP A 97 -3.53 -0.80 5.66
C TRP A 97 -3.85 0.63 6.02
N LEU A 98 -3.13 1.25 6.97
CA LEU A 98 -3.28 2.67 7.28
C LEU A 98 -3.07 3.51 6.02
N VAL A 99 -1.97 3.30 5.30
CA VAL A 99 -1.68 4.02 4.06
C VAL A 99 -2.77 3.77 3.01
N ASN A 100 -3.11 2.51 2.76
CA ASN A 100 -3.99 2.15 1.65
C ASN A 100 -5.48 2.45 1.89
N TYR A 101 -5.98 2.29 3.13
CA TYR A 101 -7.40 2.43 3.43
C TYR A 101 -7.78 3.78 4.05
N VAL A 102 -6.82 4.47 4.67
CA VAL A 102 -7.07 5.75 5.35
C VAL A 102 -6.36 6.89 4.65
N VAL A 103 -5.02 6.90 4.61
CA VAL A 103 -4.26 8.06 4.14
C VAL A 103 -4.54 8.38 2.67
N LYS A 104 -4.58 7.40 1.78
CA LYS A 104 -4.92 7.60 0.36
C LYS A 104 -6.30 8.22 0.12
N LYS A 105 -7.19 8.20 1.11
CA LYS A 105 -8.55 8.75 1.03
C LYS A 105 -8.72 10.05 1.82
N ASN A 106 -7.67 10.47 2.51
CA ASN A 106 -7.67 11.67 3.34
C ASN A 106 -7.31 12.91 2.50
N PRO A 107 -7.91 14.08 2.74
CA PRO A 107 -7.56 15.32 2.03
C PRO A 107 -6.11 15.74 2.20
N HIS A 108 -5.45 15.37 3.31
CA HIS A 108 -4.04 15.68 3.58
C HIS A 108 -3.04 14.69 2.94
N SER A 109 -3.51 13.77 2.07
CA SER A 109 -2.65 12.73 1.49
C SER A 109 -1.45 13.29 0.72
N GLU A 110 -1.60 14.42 0.02
CA GLU A 110 -0.51 15.03 -0.74
C GLU A 110 0.51 15.73 0.17
N GLU A 111 0.06 16.42 1.22
CA GLU A 111 0.94 17.02 2.22
C GLU A 111 1.78 15.93 2.93
N LEU A 112 1.11 14.84 3.33
CA LEU A 112 1.77 13.69 3.95
C LEU A 112 2.73 12.99 2.98
N ARG A 113 2.35 12.85 1.71
CA ARG A 113 3.24 12.30 0.68
C ARG A 113 4.56 13.05 0.61
N LEU A 114 4.50 14.38 0.53
CA LEU A 114 5.69 15.22 0.44
C LEU A 114 6.53 15.16 1.72
N ALA A 115 5.89 15.24 2.88
CA ALA A 115 6.57 15.18 4.17
C ALA A 115 7.26 13.82 4.39
N TRP A 116 6.55 12.73 4.12
CA TRP A 116 7.08 11.38 4.32
C TRP A 116 8.11 10.96 3.28
N LEU A 117 8.01 11.46 2.04
CA LEU A 117 9.01 11.18 1.01
C LEU A 117 10.41 11.72 1.40
N ALA A 118 10.45 12.82 2.16
CA ALA A 118 11.67 13.46 2.66
C ALA A 118 12.06 13.02 4.08
N ASP A 119 11.30 12.10 4.70
CA ASP A 119 11.55 11.68 6.08
C ASP A 119 12.80 10.81 6.17
N PRO A 120 13.69 11.02 7.17
CA PRO A 120 14.88 10.21 7.38
C PRO A 120 14.59 8.78 7.84
N ASP A 121 13.41 8.52 8.42
CA ASP A 121 12.99 7.17 8.78
C ASP A 121 12.55 6.40 7.51
N PRO A 122 13.26 5.31 7.13
CA PRO A 122 12.96 4.57 5.92
C PRO A 122 11.57 3.90 5.93
N VAL A 123 11.01 3.65 7.11
CA VAL A 123 9.64 3.11 7.23
C VAL A 123 8.63 4.19 6.85
N VAL A 124 8.80 5.40 7.37
CA VAL A 124 7.97 6.55 7.02
C VAL A 124 8.14 6.93 5.55
N ALA A 125 9.40 7.01 5.07
CA ALA A 125 9.70 7.27 3.66
C ALA A 125 9.03 6.24 2.73
N SER A 126 8.93 4.97 3.12
CA SER A 126 8.25 3.94 2.33
C SER A 126 6.76 4.25 2.14
N ALA A 127 6.09 4.87 3.11
CA ALA A 127 4.71 5.34 2.98
C ALA A 127 4.61 6.52 2.00
N GLY A 128 5.55 7.45 2.02
CA GLY A 128 5.66 8.54 1.04
C GLY A 128 5.79 8.00 -0.39
N TRP A 129 6.63 6.99 -0.60
CA TRP A 129 6.74 6.29 -1.89
C TRP A 129 5.48 5.53 -2.28
N ALA A 130 4.77 4.90 -1.35
CA ALA A 130 3.49 4.23 -1.63
C ALA A 130 2.39 5.22 -2.07
N LEU A 131 2.37 6.43 -1.50
CA LEU A 131 1.50 7.52 -1.95
C LEU A 131 1.94 8.08 -3.31
N THR A 132 3.25 8.17 -3.56
CA THR A 132 3.81 8.59 -4.84
C THR A 132 3.44 7.61 -5.95
N THR A 133 3.52 6.30 -5.71
CA THR A 133 3.05 5.28 -6.65
C THR A 133 1.58 5.48 -7.04
N GLU A 134 0.72 5.75 -6.07
CA GLU A 134 -0.70 6.04 -6.31
C GLU A 134 -0.88 7.31 -7.16
N ARG A 135 -0.12 8.36 -6.84
CA ARG A 135 -0.14 9.65 -7.53
C ARG A 135 0.30 9.52 -8.98
N VAL A 136 1.40 8.78 -9.24
CA VAL A 136 1.90 8.44 -10.59
C VAL A 136 0.84 7.75 -11.43
N ALA A 137 0.08 6.84 -10.82
CA ALA A 137 -0.94 6.07 -11.53
C ALA A 137 -2.23 6.83 -11.83
N LYS A 138 -2.66 7.72 -10.93
CA LYS A 138 -4.02 8.28 -10.96
C LYS A 138 -4.09 9.78 -11.22
N GLN A 139 -3.08 10.52 -10.81
CA GLN A 139 -3.06 11.99 -10.86
C GLN A 139 -1.64 12.50 -11.06
N PRO A 140 -0.99 12.20 -12.21
CA PRO A 140 0.43 12.51 -12.43
C PRO A 140 0.72 13.99 -12.66
N GLU A 141 -0.32 14.82 -12.86
CA GLU A 141 -0.17 16.24 -13.17
C GLU A 141 0.65 16.95 -12.09
N GLY A 142 1.71 17.65 -12.51
CA GLY A 142 2.60 18.40 -11.63
C GLY A 142 3.63 17.54 -10.88
N LEU A 143 3.69 16.21 -11.11
CA LEU A 143 4.80 15.40 -10.61
C LEU A 143 6.05 15.60 -11.47
N ASP A 144 7.18 15.81 -10.81
CA ASP A 144 8.51 15.75 -11.42
C ASP A 144 8.95 14.27 -11.53
N LEU A 145 8.53 13.61 -12.62
CA LEU A 145 8.85 12.20 -12.84
C LEU A 145 10.34 11.97 -13.08
N GLU A 146 11.04 12.93 -13.70
CA GLU A 146 12.48 12.86 -13.88
C GLU A 146 13.21 12.95 -12.54
N GLY A 147 12.85 13.89 -11.69
CA GLY A 147 13.41 13.99 -10.34
C GLY A 147 13.12 12.77 -9.47
N LEU A 148 11.94 12.15 -9.60
CA LEU A 148 11.63 10.89 -8.91
C LEU A 148 12.52 9.75 -9.41
N LEU A 149 12.77 9.66 -10.71
CA LEU A 149 13.70 8.67 -11.29
C LEU A 149 15.14 8.91 -10.83
N ASP A 150 15.60 10.17 -10.69
CA ASP A 150 16.92 10.51 -10.14
C ASP A 150 17.09 10.01 -8.70
N ILE A 151 16.09 10.23 -7.85
CA ILE A 151 16.09 9.77 -6.46
C ILE A 151 16.12 8.23 -6.40
N ILE A 152 15.33 7.55 -7.23
CA ILE A 152 15.30 6.09 -7.31
C ILE A 152 16.66 5.56 -7.76
N GLU A 153 17.22 6.15 -8.83
CA GLU A 153 18.49 5.74 -9.42
C GLU A 153 19.65 5.82 -8.43
N THR A 154 19.67 6.87 -7.60
CA THR A 154 20.77 7.12 -6.66
C THR A 154 20.60 6.41 -5.31
N GLY A 155 19.35 6.19 -4.86
CA GLY A 155 19.06 5.73 -3.50
C GLY A 155 18.52 4.31 -3.38
N MET A 156 17.88 3.74 -4.40
CA MET A 156 17.10 2.50 -4.25
C MET A 156 17.96 1.29 -3.90
N LYS A 157 19.15 1.15 -4.48
CA LYS A 157 20.00 -0.05 -4.30
C LYS A 157 20.41 -0.26 -2.87
N ASP A 158 20.76 0.80 -2.16
CA ASP A 158 21.28 0.79 -0.80
C ASP A 158 20.19 1.05 0.26
N ALA A 159 18.95 1.27 -0.18
CA ALA A 159 17.84 1.48 0.73
C ALA A 159 17.51 0.21 1.53
N PRO A 160 17.03 0.35 2.80
CA PRO A 160 16.48 -0.77 3.56
C PRO A 160 15.30 -1.43 2.80
N ASP A 161 15.11 -2.73 3.03
CA ASP A 161 14.20 -3.58 2.24
C ASP A 161 12.83 -2.95 1.98
N ARG A 162 12.16 -2.44 3.01
CA ARG A 162 10.83 -1.85 2.88
C ARG A 162 10.82 -0.63 1.97
N LEU A 163 11.77 0.27 2.14
CA LEU A 163 11.92 1.47 1.31
C LEU A 163 12.29 1.09 -0.13
N ARG A 164 13.22 0.17 -0.29
CA ARG A 164 13.65 -0.38 -1.59
C ARG A 164 12.47 -0.96 -2.38
N TRP A 165 11.60 -1.73 -1.72
CA TRP A 165 10.37 -2.24 -2.33
C TRP A 165 9.43 -1.13 -2.79
N ALA A 166 9.23 -0.11 -1.95
CA ALA A 166 8.35 1.01 -2.29
C ALA A 166 8.89 1.83 -3.46
N MET A 167 10.21 2.11 -3.48
CA MET A 167 10.88 2.79 -4.58
C MET A 167 10.80 1.97 -5.89
N ASN A 168 11.07 0.66 -5.83
CA ASN A 168 10.96 -0.23 -6.97
C ASN A 168 9.52 -0.28 -7.54
N HIS A 169 8.51 -0.24 -6.67
CA HIS A 169 7.12 -0.17 -7.10
C HIS A 169 6.82 1.14 -7.84
N SER A 170 7.34 2.28 -7.33
CA SER A 170 7.21 3.56 -8.01
C SER A 170 7.93 3.58 -9.35
N LEU A 171 9.14 2.99 -9.44
CA LEU A 171 9.87 2.83 -10.70
C LEU A 171 9.05 2.06 -11.73
N ALA A 172 8.53 0.91 -11.33
CA ALA A 172 7.67 0.10 -12.20
C ALA A 172 6.43 0.87 -12.65
N GLN A 173 5.77 1.58 -11.74
CA GLN A 173 4.57 2.35 -12.05
C GLN A 173 4.84 3.50 -13.03
N ILE A 174 5.96 4.21 -12.89
CA ILE A 174 6.38 5.25 -13.85
C ILE A 174 6.56 4.62 -15.24
N GLY A 175 7.27 3.50 -15.35
CA GLY A 175 7.50 2.83 -16.63
C GLY A 175 6.22 2.26 -17.27
N ILE A 176 5.25 1.82 -16.47
CA ILE A 176 3.97 1.29 -16.94
C ILE A 176 3.08 2.41 -17.48
N GLU A 177 2.92 3.50 -16.71
CA GLU A 177 1.95 4.55 -17.02
C GLU A 177 2.48 5.62 -17.99
N HIS A 178 3.78 5.88 -17.98
CA HIS A 178 4.37 7.01 -18.69
C HIS A 178 5.35 6.52 -19.79
N SER A 179 4.86 6.38 -21.02
CA SER A 179 5.65 5.86 -22.16
C SER A 179 6.93 6.66 -22.44
N GLY A 180 6.90 7.98 -22.22
CA GLY A 180 8.06 8.85 -22.37
C GLY A 180 9.19 8.59 -21.37
N HIS A 181 8.88 8.03 -20.19
CA HIS A 181 9.84 7.73 -19.12
C HIS A 181 10.16 6.22 -19.05
N ARG A 182 9.44 5.39 -19.81
CA ARG A 182 9.56 3.91 -19.76
C ARG A 182 10.97 3.42 -20.02
N GLY A 183 11.61 3.92 -21.06
CA GLY A 183 12.98 3.54 -21.40
C GLY A 183 13.92 3.78 -20.22
N ARG A 184 13.90 4.99 -19.65
CA ARG A 184 14.73 5.34 -18.49
C ARG A 184 14.40 4.46 -17.26
N ALA A 185 13.13 4.20 -16.99
CA ALA A 185 12.73 3.35 -15.87
C ALA A 185 13.25 1.90 -16.02
N MET A 186 13.20 1.35 -17.24
CA MET A 186 13.77 0.04 -17.55
C MET A 186 15.29 0.02 -17.40
N ASP A 187 15.99 1.02 -17.92
CA ASP A 187 17.45 1.12 -17.82
C ASP A 187 17.93 1.23 -16.37
N ILE A 188 17.22 1.98 -15.52
CA ILE A 188 17.49 2.05 -14.09
C ILE A 188 17.30 0.67 -13.45
N GLY A 189 16.20 -0.01 -13.74
CA GLY A 189 15.91 -1.33 -13.22
C GLY A 189 16.97 -2.37 -13.60
N GLU A 190 17.38 -2.41 -14.87
CA GLU A 190 18.43 -3.31 -15.37
C GLU A 190 19.79 -3.03 -14.70
N ARG A 191 20.16 -1.78 -14.52
CA ARG A 191 21.45 -1.40 -13.94
C ARG A 191 21.52 -1.67 -12.44
N LEU A 192 20.43 -1.42 -11.70
CA LEU A 192 20.40 -1.61 -10.24
C LEU A 192 20.15 -3.06 -9.85
N GLU A 193 19.50 -3.85 -10.69
CA GLU A 193 19.14 -5.26 -10.50
C GLU A 193 18.35 -5.55 -9.20
N VAL A 194 17.64 -4.54 -8.69
CA VAL A 194 16.85 -4.67 -7.46
C VAL A 194 15.71 -5.67 -7.69
N LEU A 195 15.59 -6.65 -6.79
CA LEU A 195 14.60 -7.74 -6.82
C LEU A 195 14.70 -8.66 -8.06
N LYS A 196 15.81 -8.67 -8.80
CA LYS A 196 16.00 -9.51 -9.99
C LYS A 196 15.83 -11.00 -9.68
N ASP A 197 16.46 -11.46 -8.60
CA ASP A 197 16.43 -12.86 -8.17
C ASP A 197 15.39 -13.16 -7.09
N TYR A 198 14.38 -12.27 -6.93
CA TYR A 198 13.33 -12.48 -5.94
C TYR A 198 12.49 -13.71 -6.29
N PRO A 199 12.31 -14.67 -5.36
CA PRO A 199 11.56 -15.89 -5.60
C PRO A 199 10.11 -15.57 -5.99
N THR A 200 9.75 -15.90 -7.23
CA THR A 200 8.42 -15.61 -7.77
C THR A 200 7.66 -16.92 -7.99
N PRO A 201 6.51 -17.13 -7.32
CA PRO A 201 5.70 -18.32 -7.53
C PRO A 201 5.22 -18.45 -8.99
N PRO A 202 4.99 -19.68 -9.49
CA PRO A 202 4.43 -19.90 -10.83
C PRO A 202 3.14 -19.11 -11.04
N GLY A 203 3.04 -18.42 -12.17
CA GLY A 203 1.88 -17.60 -12.54
C GLY A 203 1.86 -16.19 -11.95
N CYS A 204 2.82 -15.83 -11.10
CA CYS A 204 3.00 -14.45 -10.63
C CYS A 204 3.98 -13.71 -11.52
N THR A 205 3.82 -12.40 -11.64
CA THR A 205 4.79 -11.52 -12.31
C THR A 205 5.95 -11.24 -11.36
N SER A 206 7.20 -11.33 -11.87
CA SER A 206 8.39 -10.95 -11.10
C SER A 206 8.29 -9.49 -10.63
N PRO A 207 8.72 -9.18 -9.38
CA PRO A 207 8.81 -7.80 -8.90
C PRO A 207 9.98 -7.02 -9.51
N PHE A 208 10.87 -7.66 -10.27
CA PHE A 208 11.94 -6.98 -10.99
C PHE A 208 11.35 -5.96 -11.96
N ALA A 209 11.63 -4.67 -11.76
CA ALA A 209 10.93 -3.59 -12.45
C ALA A 209 10.90 -3.72 -13.98
N PRO A 210 12.00 -4.07 -14.70
CA PRO A 210 11.97 -4.25 -16.15
C PRO A 210 10.99 -5.34 -16.61
N VAL A 211 10.98 -6.50 -15.93
CA VAL A 211 10.06 -7.60 -16.25
C VAL A 211 8.62 -7.20 -15.93
N TRP A 212 8.41 -6.53 -14.79
CA TRP A 212 7.09 -6.05 -14.38
C TRP A 212 6.52 -5.04 -15.36
N ILE A 213 7.31 -4.02 -15.75
CA ILE A 213 6.92 -3.00 -16.74
C ILE A 213 6.53 -3.67 -18.06
N ALA A 214 7.41 -4.51 -18.61
CA ALA A 214 7.18 -5.18 -19.88
C ALA A 214 5.88 -6.00 -19.88
N GLU A 215 5.65 -6.80 -18.84
CA GLU A 215 4.47 -7.64 -18.73
C GLU A 215 3.17 -6.83 -18.57
N MET A 216 3.19 -5.76 -17.77
CA MET A 216 2.01 -4.92 -17.56
C MET A 216 1.65 -4.10 -18.79
N VAL A 217 2.64 -3.60 -19.52
CA VAL A 217 2.42 -2.90 -20.79
C VAL A 217 1.83 -3.87 -21.83
N ARG A 218 2.40 -5.06 -21.98
CA ARG A 218 1.88 -6.10 -22.88
C ARG A 218 0.41 -6.45 -22.57
N ARG A 219 0.05 -6.56 -21.30
CA ARG A 219 -1.35 -6.81 -20.89
C ARG A 219 -2.29 -5.67 -21.23
N LYS A 220 -1.83 -4.42 -21.08
CA LYS A 220 -2.62 -3.23 -21.43
C LYS A 220 -2.86 -3.18 -22.95
N ASP A 221 -1.83 -3.39 -23.74
CA ASP A 221 -1.92 -3.37 -25.20
C ASP A 221 -2.82 -4.49 -25.73
N GLY A 222 -2.68 -5.73 -25.24
CA GLY A 222 -3.56 -6.84 -25.58
C GLY A 222 -5.02 -6.63 -25.16
N THR A 223 -5.27 -5.90 -24.06
CA THR A 223 -6.63 -5.54 -23.67
C THR A 223 -7.22 -4.49 -24.61
N GLN A 224 -6.42 -3.51 -25.07
CA GLN A 224 -6.88 -2.51 -26.04
C GLN A 224 -7.23 -3.15 -27.39
N GLU A 225 -6.45 -4.09 -27.88
CA GLU A 225 -6.75 -4.83 -29.12
C GLU A 225 -8.10 -5.57 -29.04
N ILE A 226 -8.39 -6.23 -27.92
CA ILE A 226 -9.67 -6.94 -27.70
C ILE A 226 -10.84 -5.95 -27.74
N PHE A 227 -10.73 -4.79 -27.09
CA PHE A 227 -11.77 -3.75 -27.11
C PHE A 227 -11.98 -3.13 -28.49
N LEU A 228 -10.92 -2.91 -29.26
CA LEU A 228 -11.01 -2.38 -30.62
C LEU A 228 -11.71 -3.38 -31.55
N VAL A 229 -11.36 -4.66 -31.46
CA VAL A 229 -12.01 -5.73 -32.25
C VAL A 229 -13.48 -5.88 -31.89
N ALA A 230 -13.84 -5.85 -30.60
CA ALA A 230 -15.22 -5.94 -30.14
C ALA A 230 -16.07 -4.75 -30.63
N ASN A 231 -15.55 -3.53 -30.61
CA ASN A 231 -16.26 -2.34 -31.07
C ASN A 231 -16.35 -2.28 -32.61
N ALA A 232 -15.38 -2.81 -33.33
CA ALA A 232 -15.43 -2.90 -34.80
C ALA A 232 -16.50 -3.89 -35.30
N GLN A 233 -16.86 -4.90 -34.49
CA GLN A 233 -17.89 -5.89 -34.80
C GLN A 233 -19.32 -5.45 -34.42
N THR A 234 -19.46 -4.35 -33.68
CA THR A 234 -20.74 -3.81 -33.21
C THR A 234 -21.20 -2.53 -33.93
N SER A 235 -20.46 -2.07 -34.94
CA SER A 235 -20.91 -0.97 -35.79
C SER A 235 -21.76 -1.51 -36.95
N PRO A 236 -22.99 -1.00 -37.12
CA PRO A 236 -23.95 -1.45 -38.15
C PRO A 236 -23.51 -1.07 -39.56
#